data_f474f097c17d051f4a94d46458335679
#
_entry.id   f474f097c17d051f4a94d46458335679
#
_cell.length_a   1.000
_cell.length_b   1.000
_cell.length_c   1.000
_cell.angle_alpha   90.00
_cell.angle_beta   90.00
_cell.angle_gamma   90.00
#
_symmetry.space_group_name_H-M   'P 1'
#
loop_
_entity.id
_entity.type
_entity.pdbx_description
1 polymer ?
#
loop_
_entity_poly.entity_id
_entity_poly.type
_entity_poly.pdbx_seq_one_letter_code
_entity_poly.pdbx_strand_id
1 'polypeptide(L)'
;MLPLLLAAMAVKPTLDHPPAITGNCHPARVHFTGHIAVDAPGPVKYTWVRSEKPSTATFTLNFTAPGSLPVTYDWLLKGPADGWVVLQVIAPERANSGMVRFHVKCK
;
A
#
# COMPACT_ATOMS: atom_id res chain seq x y z
N MET A 1 33.52 10.05 17.95
CA MET A 1 33.00 9.25 17.53
C MET A 1 31.92 9.48 16.81
N LEU A 2 31.68 8.95 16.01
CA LEU A 2 30.75 9.13 15.26
C LEU A 2 29.61 8.56 15.36
N PRO A 3 28.86 9.04 15.42
CA PRO A 3 27.69 8.60 15.46
C PRO A 3 27.36 7.94 14.37
N LEU A 4 27.01 6.98 14.55
CA LEU A 4 26.62 6.34 13.66
C LEU A 4 25.54 6.77 13.02
N LEU A 5 25.67 7.21 12.18
CA LEU A 5 24.74 7.49 11.41
C LEU A 5 24.19 6.44 10.88
N LEU A 6 23.35 5.93 11.32
CA LEU A 6 22.51 5.21 10.75
C LEU A 6 21.89 5.96 9.78
N ALA A 7 22.23 5.76 8.68
CA ALA A 7 21.60 6.30 7.63
C ALA A 7 20.23 5.85 7.70
N ALA A 8 19.39 6.67 7.99
CA ALA A 8 18.04 6.33 7.97
C ALA A 8 17.70 5.99 6.55
N MET A 9 17.16 4.83 6.33
CA MET A 9 16.66 4.48 5.05
C MET A 9 15.46 5.35 4.75
N ALA A 10 15.51 6.11 3.71
CA ALA A 10 14.35 6.88 3.28
C ALA A 10 13.40 5.97 2.52
N VAL A 11 12.15 5.98 2.90
CA VAL A 11 11.14 5.11 2.32
C VAL A 11 10.01 5.95 1.78
N LYS A 12 9.62 5.70 0.53
CA LYS A 12 8.55 6.47 -0.09
C LYS A 12 7.52 5.53 -0.69
N PRO A 13 6.38 5.36 -0.06
CA PRO A 13 5.30 4.57 -0.66
C PRO A 13 4.47 5.43 -1.61
N THR A 14 4.03 4.84 -2.71
CA THR A 14 3.10 5.48 -3.65
C THR A 14 2.02 4.49 -4.01
N LEU A 15 0.86 4.98 -4.34
CA LEU A 15 -0.27 4.13 -4.64
C LEU A 15 -0.92 4.62 -5.93
N ASP A 16 -1.13 3.68 -6.85
CA ASP A 16 -1.76 4.01 -8.11
C ASP A 16 -3.26 4.05 -7.96
N HIS A 17 -3.93 4.87 -8.75
CA HIS A 17 -5.39 4.91 -8.71
C HIS A 17 -5.92 3.70 -9.44
N PRO A 18 -6.82 2.94 -8.84
CA PRO A 18 -7.45 1.84 -9.56
C PRO A 18 -8.46 2.38 -10.55
N PRO A 19 -8.76 1.64 -11.59
CA PRO A 19 -9.80 2.05 -12.52
C PRO A 19 -11.16 1.98 -11.85
N ALA A 20 -12.12 2.72 -12.37
CA ALA A 20 -13.48 2.62 -11.88
C ALA A 20 -14.02 1.23 -12.19
N ILE A 21 -14.70 0.63 -11.25
CA ILE A 21 -15.20 -0.71 -11.41
C ILE A 21 -16.71 -0.70 -11.49
N THR A 22 -17.23 -1.24 -12.57
CA THR A 22 -18.65 -1.40 -12.74
C THR A 22 -18.91 -2.82 -13.11
N GLY A 23 -19.97 -3.40 -12.65
CA GLY A 23 -20.38 -4.72 -13.05
C GLY A 23 -20.92 -5.54 -11.90
N ASN A 24 -20.66 -6.85 -11.95
CA ASN A 24 -21.19 -7.72 -10.95
C ASN A 24 -20.49 -7.53 -9.63
N CYS A 25 -21.25 -7.48 -8.56
CA CYS A 25 -20.70 -7.38 -7.24
C CYS A 25 -20.87 -8.67 -6.46
N HIS A 26 -20.52 -9.82 -7.06
CA HIS A 26 -20.69 -11.11 -6.43
C HIS A 26 -19.41 -11.93 -6.45
N PRO A 27 -18.41 -11.57 -5.75
CA PRO A 27 -18.05 -10.25 -5.25
C PRO A 27 -17.27 -9.46 -6.30
N ALA A 28 -17.20 -8.19 -6.13
CA ALA A 28 -16.36 -7.36 -6.98
C ALA A 28 -14.95 -7.37 -6.40
N ARG A 29 -13.96 -7.48 -7.25
CA ARG A 29 -12.57 -7.43 -6.81
C ARG A 29 -11.95 -6.11 -7.24
N VAL A 30 -11.43 -5.38 -6.29
CA VAL A 30 -10.70 -4.16 -6.59
C VAL A 30 -9.23 -4.43 -6.37
N HIS A 31 -8.43 -4.27 -7.42
CA HIS A 31 -7.01 -4.55 -7.38
C HIS A 31 -6.24 -3.25 -7.24
N PHE A 32 -5.43 -3.17 -6.20
CA PHE A 32 -4.62 -1.98 -5.95
C PHE A 32 -3.16 -2.31 -6.21
N THR A 33 -2.46 -1.40 -6.84
CA THR A 33 -1.04 -1.54 -7.08
C THR A 33 -0.35 -0.32 -6.51
N GLY A 34 0.72 -0.55 -5.79
CA GLY A 34 1.53 0.52 -5.28
C GLY A 34 3.00 0.19 -5.44
N HIS A 35 3.84 1.08 -5.01
CA HIS A 35 5.28 0.89 -5.07
C HIS A 35 5.90 1.44 -3.79
N ILE A 36 6.93 0.77 -3.33
CA ILE A 36 7.71 1.29 -2.20
C ILE A 36 9.12 1.50 -2.71
N ALA A 37 9.61 2.74 -2.62
CA ALA A 37 10.95 3.09 -3.06
C ALA A 37 11.81 3.33 -1.83
N VAL A 38 13.05 2.86 -1.88
CA VAL A 38 14.00 3.05 -0.78
C VAL A 38 15.33 3.51 -1.34
N ASP A 39 16.09 4.22 -0.53
CA ASP A 39 17.41 4.69 -0.93
C ASP A 39 18.53 3.84 -0.34
N ALA A 40 18.21 2.77 0.35
CA ALA A 40 19.20 1.86 0.93
C ALA A 40 18.61 0.46 1.04
N PRO A 41 19.43 -0.59 1.06
CA PRO A 41 18.90 -1.93 1.21
C PRO A 41 18.43 -2.19 2.63
N GLY A 42 17.56 -3.13 2.80
CA GLY A 42 17.06 -3.53 4.12
C GLY A 42 15.62 -3.97 4.07
N PRO A 43 15.08 -4.45 5.19
CA PRO A 43 13.69 -4.87 5.24
C PRO A 43 12.76 -3.69 5.47
N VAL A 44 11.59 -3.75 4.83
CA VAL A 44 10.56 -2.74 5.00
C VAL A 44 9.29 -3.47 5.41
N LYS A 45 8.65 -3.02 6.47
CA LYS A 45 7.38 -3.59 6.90
C LYS A 45 6.28 -2.62 6.51
N TYR A 46 5.22 -3.15 5.93
CA TYR A 46 4.11 -2.32 5.47
C TYR A 46 2.78 -3.01 5.66
N THR A 47 1.72 -2.24 5.60
CA THR A 47 0.37 -2.74 5.68
C THR A 47 -0.52 -1.87 4.80
N TRP A 48 -1.73 -2.34 4.55
CA TRP A 48 -2.72 -1.59 3.81
C TRP A 48 -3.78 -1.13 4.79
N VAL A 49 -4.07 0.16 4.80
CA VAL A 49 -5.10 0.73 5.64
C VAL A 49 -6.28 1.07 4.75
N ARG A 50 -7.45 0.64 5.14
CA ARG A 50 -8.65 0.83 4.33
C ARG A 50 -9.81 1.31 5.17
N SER A 51 -10.81 1.87 4.48
CA SER A 51 -11.91 2.56 5.16
C SER A 51 -12.75 1.68 6.05
N GLU A 52 -12.86 0.40 5.75
CA GLU A 52 -13.69 -0.48 6.57
C GLU A 52 -12.97 -1.07 7.75
N LYS A 53 -11.70 -1.28 7.63
CA LYS A 53 -10.90 -1.88 8.69
C LYS A 53 -9.61 -1.10 8.84
N PRO A 54 -9.13 -0.93 10.03
CA PRO A 54 -7.95 -0.09 10.22
C PRO A 54 -6.70 -0.59 9.53
N SER A 55 -6.55 -1.87 9.37
CA SER A 55 -5.39 -2.37 8.66
C SER A 55 -5.56 -3.82 8.29
N THR A 56 -4.76 -4.27 7.37
CA THR A 56 -4.66 -5.67 7.00
C THR A 56 -3.47 -6.26 7.75
N ALA A 57 -3.03 -7.43 7.35
CA ALA A 57 -1.83 -8.02 7.93
C ALA A 57 -0.60 -7.19 7.59
N THR A 58 0.44 -7.35 8.36
CA THR A 58 1.71 -6.69 8.10
C THR A 58 2.55 -7.59 7.21
N PHE A 59 3.14 -7.00 6.19
CA PHE A 59 3.98 -7.70 5.23
C PHE A 59 5.39 -7.18 5.31
N THR A 60 6.35 -8.01 4.91
CA THR A 60 7.75 -7.62 4.86
C THR A 60 8.26 -7.69 3.43
N LEU A 61 8.93 -6.62 3.01
CA LEU A 61 9.52 -6.54 1.70
C LEU A 61 11.02 -6.34 1.90
N ASN A 62 11.82 -7.24 1.35
CA ASN A 62 13.25 -7.16 1.54
C ASN A 62 13.93 -6.53 0.32
N PHE A 63 14.60 -5.42 0.53
CA PHE A 63 15.32 -4.75 -0.54
C PHE A 63 16.79 -5.16 -0.46
N THR A 64 17.31 -5.67 -1.54
CA THR A 64 18.73 -6.04 -1.61
C THR A 64 19.56 -4.89 -2.15
N ALA A 65 18.93 -3.86 -2.66
CA ALA A 65 19.57 -2.68 -3.21
C ALA A 65 18.59 -1.52 -3.18
N PRO A 66 19.08 -0.28 -3.28
CA PRO A 66 18.15 0.84 -3.41
C PRO A 66 17.30 0.67 -4.67
N GLY A 67 16.08 1.15 -4.63
CA GLY A 67 15.20 1.03 -5.77
C GLY A 67 13.75 1.02 -5.35
N SER A 68 12.90 0.54 -6.23
CA SER A 68 11.47 0.52 -6.02
C SER A 68 10.94 -0.87 -6.35
N LEU A 69 10.07 -1.38 -5.52
CA LEU A 69 9.42 -2.67 -5.75
C LEU A 69 7.91 -2.50 -5.69
N PRO A 70 7.19 -3.25 -6.51
CA PRO A 70 5.73 -3.15 -6.51
C PRO A 70 5.12 -3.95 -5.39
N VAL A 71 3.96 -3.50 -4.92
CA VAL A 71 3.15 -4.21 -3.94
C VAL A 71 1.71 -4.19 -4.43
N THR A 72 0.97 -5.24 -4.15
CA THR A 72 -0.40 -5.35 -4.63
C THR A 72 -1.34 -5.77 -3.52
N TYR A 73 -2.59 -5.44 -3.67
CA TYR A 73 -3.61 -5.82 -2.71
C TYR A 73 -4.95 -5.96 -3.43
N ASP A 74 -5.65 -7.07 -3.20
CA ASP A 74 -6.97 -7.29 -3.75
C ASP A 74 -7.98 -7.20 -2.64
N TRP A 75 -9.01 -6.40 -2.86
CA TRP A 75 -10.07 -6.21 -1.88
C TRP A 75 -11.38 -6.69 -2.51
N LEU A 76 -11.99 -7.69 -1.87
CA LEU A 76 -13.24 -8.23 -2.34
C LEU A 76 -14.40 -7.52 -1.67
N LEU A 77 -15.34 -7.02 -2.48
CA LEU A 77 -16.51 -6.31 -2.01
C LEU A 77 -17.75 -7.03 -2.44
N LYS A 78 -18.72 -7.10 -1.56
CA LYS A 78 -19.94 -7.83 -1.83
C LYS A 78 -21.09 -6.96 -2.29
N GLY A 79 -20.87 -5.74 -2.58
CA GLY A 79 -21.93 -4.84 -3.01
C GLY A 79 -21.36 -3.52 -3.46
N PRO A 80 -22.22 -2.57 -3.80
CA PRO A 80 -21.72 -1.28 -4.18
C PRO A 80 -21.03 -0.63 -2.98
N ALA A 81 -19.97 0.06 -3.23
CA ALA A 81 -19.20 0.63 -2.13
C ALA A 81 -18.34 1.78 -2.58
N ASP A 82 -18.13 2.72 -1.67
CA ASP A 82 -17.17 3.77 -1.83
C ASP A 82 -16.17 3.55 -0.71
N GLY A 83 -14.94 3.71 -0.99
CA GLY A 83 -13.94 3.54 0.05
C GLY A 83 -12.63 4.21 -0.29
N TRP A 84 -11.66 4.01 0.57
CA TRP A 84 -10.33 4.53 0.35
C TRP A 84 -9.30 3.54 0.89
N VAL A 85 -8.09 3.64 0.36
CA VAL A 85 -6.98 2.80 0.73
C VAL A 85 -5.73 3.66 0.84
N VAL A 86 -4.88 3.36 1.81
CA VAL A 86 -3.58 3.97 1.97
C VAL A 86 -2.55 2.87 2.14
N LEU A 87 -1.43 2.97 1.47
CA LEU A 87 -0.32 2.07 1.67
C LEU A 87 0.56 2.69 2.77
N GLN A 88 0.67 1.99 3.89
CA GLN A 88 1.40 2.51 5.04
C GLN A 88 2.64 1.71 5.31
N VAL A 89 3.78 2.37 5.35
CA VAL A 89 5.02 1.75 5.79
C VAL A 89 5.13 1.94 7.29
N ILE A 90 5.44 0.86 8.00
CA ILE A 90 5.52 0.86 9.45
C ILE A 90 6.97 0.96 9.92
N ALA A 91 7.85 0.28 9.23
CA ALA A 91 9.27 0.25 9.58
C ALA A 91 10.11 0.18 8.32
N PRO A 92 11.26 0.76 8.29
CA PRO A 92 12.05 1.30 9.39
C PRO A 92 11.56 2.65 9.90
N GLU A 93 10.75 3.36 9.11
CA GLU A 93 10.14 4.58 9.58
C GLU A 93 8.74 4.66 9.03
N ARG A 94 7.88 5.39 9.67
CA ARG A 94 6.51 5.47 9.23
C ARG A 94 6.38 6.41 8.06
N ALA A 95 5.69 5.96 7.04
CA ALA A 95 5.42 6.77 5.85
C ALA A 95 4.13 6.28 5.22
N ASN A 96 3.34 7.19 4.72
CA ASN A 96 2.07 6.84 4.10
C ASN A 96 2.04 7.32 2.66
N SER A 97 1.41 6.52 1.80
CA SER A 97 1.10 6.98 0.46
C SER A 97 -0.04 7.98 0.53
N GLY A 98 -0.35 8.62 -0.55
CA GLY A 98 -1.58 9.40 -0.62
C GLY A 98 -2.77 8.47 -0.52
N MET A 99 -3.90 9.00 -0.09
CA MET A 99 -5.12 8.24 -0.01
C MET A 99 -5.70 8.08 -1.41
N VAL A 100 -6.07 6.87 -1.78
CA VAL A 100 -6.70 6.61 -3.05
C VAL A 100 -8.14 6.21 -2.78
N ARG A 101 -9.07 6.95 -3.36
CA ARG A 101 -10.49 6.66 -3.23
C ARG A 101 -10.96 5.84 -4.40
N PHE A 102 -11.90 4.97 -4.17
CA PHE A 102 -12.47 4.15 -5.22
C PHE A 102 -13.97 4.06 -5.07
N HIS A 103 -14.63 3.71 -6.15
CA HIS A 103 -16.08 3.59 -6.20
C HIS A 103 -16.44 2.36 -7.02
N VAL A 104 -17.27 1.51 -6.45
CA VAL A 104 -17.73 0.30 -7.12
C VAL A 104 -19.23 0.42 -7.31
N LYS A 105 -19.67 0.36 -8.56
CA LYS A 105 -21.07 0.34 -8.89
C LYS A 105 -21.45 -1.05 -9.28
N CYS A 106 -22.56 -1.52 -8.77
CA CYS A 106 -23.07 -2.84 -9.13
C CYS A 106 -24.16 -2.72 -10.17
N LYS A 107 -24.23 -3.66 -11.03
CA LYS A 107 -25.30 -3.72 -11.99
C LYS A 107 -26.41 -4.60 -11.49
#